data_c8653357a536cec70b7b2e5f144df16b
#
_entry.id   c8653357a536cec70b7b2e5f144df16b
#
_cell.length_a   1.000
_cell.length_b   1.000
_cell.length_c   1.000
_cell.angle_alpha   90.00
_cell.angle_beta   90.00
_cell.angle_gamma   90.00
#
_symmetry.space_group_name_H-M   'P 1'
#
loop_
_entity.id
_entity.type
_entity.pdbx_description
1 polymer ?
#
loop_
_entity_poly.entity_id
_entity_poly.type
_entity_poly.pdbx_seq_one_letter_code
_entity_poly.pdbx_strand_id
1 'polypeptide(L)'
;MVRPDEIIRSHRKTLAIAIDRNNRLIVRAPMRCGEERIFAFIQEKEDWIVRKKAEQAKAAIALPPDNLHGYEFLLLGEKCQIFLADRKTVGYDQGAHVLCLPEKKSKERLIKWLKENALRIFTSVTARTAQTMGVGYKSVAISSARGKWGSCSFDNALRFSYRLLYAPKDVIEYVVVHELSHVKHKNHSAAFWSEVAKYVPDWKAKRRWLQTHRALVGIF
;
A
#
# COMPACT_ATOMS: atom_id res chain seq x y z
N MET A 1 20.19 10.27 22.94
CA MET A 1 18.92 11.06 22.90
C MET A 1 18.49 11.23 21.45
N VAL A 2 17.34 10.67 21.09
CA VAL A 2 16.77 10.78 19.76
C VAL A 2 16.24 12.20 19.54
N ARG A 3 16.63 12.84 18.43
CA ARG A 3 16.13 14.17 18.06
C ARG A 3 15.14 14.05 16.89
N PRO A 4 14.11 14.91 16.84
CA PRO A 4 13.21 14.95 15.70
C PRO A 4 13.92 15.57 14.50
N ASP A 5 13.68 14.99 13.32
CA ASP A 5 14.14 15.56 12.04
C ASP A 5 13.27 16.76 11.62
N GLU A 6 11.99 16.79 12.08
CA GLU A 6 11.07 17.87 11.78
C GLU A 6 9.99 17.98 12.87
N ILE A 7 9.64 19.21 13.25
CA ILE A 7 8.51 19.52 14.16
C ILE A 7 7.47 20.34 13.40
N ILE A 8 6.29 19.74 13.20
CA ILE A 8 5.14 20.37 12.55
C ILE A 8 4.17 20.87 13.61
N ARG A 9 3.98 22.19 13.71
CA ARG A 9 3.04 22.80 14.63
C ARG A 9 1.70 23.05 13.93
N SER A 10 0.59 22.78 14.64
CA SER A 10 -0.76 22.97 14.11
C SER A 10 -1.79 23.16 15.25
N HIS A 11 -3.03 23.50 14.89
CA HIS A 11 -4.16 23.65 15.83
C HIS A 11 -4.68 22.29 16.37
N ARG A 12 -3.76 21.45 16.85
CA ARG A 12 -4.09 20.16 17.47
C ARG A 12 -3.96 20.24 18.99
N LYS A 13 -4.62 19.32 19.68
CA LYS A 13 -4.62 19.27 21.15
C LYS A 13 -3.55 18.29 21.72
N THR A 14 -3.01 17.37 20.91
CA THR A 14 -2.13 16.30 21.37
C THR A 14 -0.83 16.26 20.58
N LEU A 15 0.23 15.71 21.21
CA LEU A 15 1.47 15.34 20.52
C LEU A 15 1.26 14.05 19.72
N ALA A 16 1.94 13.92 18.59
CA ALA A 16 2.05 12.66 17.87
C ALA A 16 3.43 12.54 17.21
N ILE A 17 3.91 11.31 17.13
CA ILE A 17 5.15 10.93 16.48
C ILE A 17 4.82 10.10 15.25
N ALA A 18 5.53 10.35 14.16
CA ALA A 18 5.48 9.54 12.95
C ALA A 18 6.90 9.36 12.41
N ILE A 19 7.19 8.18 11.87
CA ILE A 19 8.37 7.98 11.03
C ILE A 19 7.91 8.09 9.58
N ASP A 20 8.50 9.04 8.84
CA ASP A 20 8.17 9.24 7.43
C ASP A 20 8.88 8.19 6.54
N ARG A 21 8.64 8.24 5.23
CA ARG A 21 9.19 7.27 4.27
C ARG A 21 10.70 7.30 4.13
N ASN A 22 11.30 8.43 4.47
CA ASN A 22 12.75 8.62 4.44
C ASN A 22 13.39 8.26 5.79
N ASN A 23 12.65 7.54 6.65
CA ASN A 23 13.08 7.15 7.98
C ASN A 23 13.34 8.34 8.93
N ARG A 24 12.72 9.52 8.63
CA ARG A 24 12.83 10.72 9.44
C ARG A 24 11.78 10.72 10.54
N LEU A 25 12.17 11.19 11.73
CA LEU A 25 11.28 11.36 12.88
C LEU A 25 10.53 12.70 12.77
N ILE A 26 9.24 12.64 12.49
CA ILE A 26 8.36 13.81 12.43
C ILE A 26 7.52 13.89 13.70
N VAL A 27 7.62 15.01 14.40
CA VAL A 27 6.77 15.31 15.57
C VAL A 27 5.71 16.31 15.18
N ARG A 28 4.45 15.98 15.44
CA ARG A 28 3.34 16.92 15.27
C ARG A 28 2.89 17.43 16.62
N ALA A 29 2.98 18.75 16.85
CA ALA A 29 2.76 19.40 18.13
C ALA A 29 1.68 20.47 18.07
N PRO A 30 1.00 20.78 19.20
CA PRO A 30 0.18 21.97 19.31
C PRO A 30 1.01 23.25 19.10
N MET A 31 0.37 24.32 18.60
CA MET A 31 1.05 25.61 18.33
C MET A 31 1.87 26.14 19.50
N ARG A 32 1.33 26.06 20.73
CA ARG A 32 1.95 26.59 21.96
C ARG A 32 2.67 25.54 22.81
N CYS A 33 2.96 24.35 22.26
CA CYS A 33 3.65 23.29 23.01
C CYS A 33 5.15 23.64 23.17
N GLY A 34 5.64 23.69 24.41
CA GLY A 34 7.06 23.92 24.70
C GLY A 34 7.95 22.78 24.20
N GLU A 35 9.21 23.10 23.89
CA GLU A 35 10.17 22.12 23.38
C GLU A 35 10.49 21.04 24.41
N GLU A 36 10.62 21.40 25.68
CA GLU A 36 10.88 20.44 26.78
C GLU A 36 9.83 19.32 26.79
N ARG A 37 8.54 19.66 26.62
CA ARG A 37 7.45 18.68 26.56
C ARG A 37 7.54 17.81 25.32
N ILE A 38 8.00 18.35 24.19
CA ILE A 38 8.22 17.60 22.95
C ILE A 38 9.35 16.60 23.16
N PHE A 39 10.48 17.04 23.74
CA PHE A 39 11.61 16.16 23.98
C PHE A 39 11.31 15.08 25.04
N ALA A 40 10.59 15.41 26.11
CA ALA A 40 10.13 14.42 27.08
C ALA A 40 9.26 13.34 26.43
N PHE A 41 8.35 13.75 25.55
CA PHE A 41 7.51 12.81 24.79
C PHE A 41 8.31 11.92 23.82
N ILE A 42 9.38 12.45 23.21
CA ILE A 42 10.28 11.66 22.35
C ILE A 42 11.02 10.63 23.22
N GLN A 43 11.53 11.01 24.38
CA GLN A 43 12.21 10.10 25.31
C GLN A 43 11.28 8.96 25.76
N GLU A 44 10.05 9.28 26.16
CA GLU A 44 9.06 8.26 26.55
C GLU A 44 8.82 7.23 25.43
N LYS A 45 8.97 7.62 24.16
CA LYS A 45 8.73 6.78 23.00
C LYS A 45 10.02 6.30 22.31
N GLU A 46 11.18 6.47 22.92
CA GLU A 46 12.48 6.20 22.29
C GLU A 46 12.60 4.76 21.78
N ASP A 47 12.22 3.76 22.59
CA ASP A 47 12.25 2.35 22.20
C ASP A 47 11.33 2.07 21.00
N TRP A 48 10.15 2.66 20.98
CA TRP A 48 9.24 2.56 19.85
C TRP A 48 9.84 3.19 18.59
N ILE A 49 10.47 4.35 18.70
CA ILE A 49 11.09 5.07 17.59
C ILE A 49 12.23 4.23 17.01
N VAL A 50 13.14 3.74 17.86
CA VAL A 50 14.30 2.93 17.44
C VAL A 50 13.84 1.66 16.74
N ARG A 51 12.90 0.92 17.35
CA ARG A 51 12.32 -0.28 16.75
C ARG A 51 11.65 0.03 15.41
N LYS A 52 10.88 1.11 15.36
CA LYS A 52 10.14 1.48 14.14
C LYS A 52 11.06 1.93 13.01
N LYS A 53 12.12 2.69 13.31
CA LYS A 53 13.16 3.05 12.34
C LYS A 53 13.90 1.80 11.83
N ALA A 54 14.23 0.86 12.71
CA ALA A 54 14.88 -0.40 12.32
C ALA A 54 13.97 -1.30 11.46
N GLU A 55 12.69 -1.43 11.83
CA GLU A 55 11.70 -2.15 11.01
C GLU A 55 11.58 -1.52 9.61
N GLN A 56 11.53 -0.20 9.54
CA GLN A 56 11.41 0.50 8.27
C GLN A 56 12.69 0.42 7.43
N ALA A 57 13.86 0.47 8.05
CA ALA A 57 15.13 0.26 7.36
C ALA A 57 15.25 -1.16 6.79
N LYS A 58 14.80 -2.18 7.53
CA LYS A 58 14.73 -3.58 7.03
C LYS A 58 13.70 -3.76 5.92
N ALA A 59 12.59 -3.00 5.99
CA ALA A 59 11.53 -3.00 4.99
C ALA A 59 11.81 -2.02 3.83
N ALA A 60 12.94 -1.31 3.83
CA ALA A 60 13.33 -0.41 2.76
C ALA A 60 13.56 -1.22 1.48
N ILE A 61 12.50 -1.36 0.72
CA ILE A 61 12.61 -1.81 -0.66
C ILE A 61 13.36 -0.71 -1.39
N ALA A 62 14.49 -1.06 -2.00
CA ALA A 62 15.27 -0.12 -2.79
C ALA A 62 14.35 0.58 -3.80
N LEU A 63 14.37 1.91 -3.78
CA LEU A 63 13.64 2.67 -4.80
C LEU A 63 14.13 2.21 -6.17
N PRO A 64 13.22 2.10 -7.15
CA PRO A 64 13.62 1.67 -8.48
C PRO A 64 14.65 2.63 -9.04
N PRO A 65 15.73 2.09 -9.64
CA PRO A 65 16.78 2.90 -10.24
C PRO A 65 16.22 3.72 -11.41
N ASP A 66 16.99 4.70 -11.87
CA ASP A 66 16.60 5.47 -13.04
C ASP A 66 16.56 4.61 -14.31
N ASN A 67 17.53 3.71 -14.45
CA ASN A 67 17.49 2.66 -15.46
C ASN A 67 16.82 1.42 -14.90
N LEU A 68 15.69 1.04 -15.49
CA LEU A 68 14.91 -0.13 -15.07
C LEU A 68 15.41 -1.47 -15.68
N HIS A 69 16.42 -1.45 -16.56
CA HIS A 69 16.91 -2.69 -17.15
C HIS A 69 17.48 -3.64 -16.10
N GLY A 70 17.00 -4.87 -16.05
CA GLY A 70 17.39 -5.86 -15.05
C GLY A 70 16.73 -5.67 -13.66
N TYR A 71 15.93 -4.61 -13.46
CA TYR A 71 15.28 -4.38 -12.17
C TYR A 71 14.22 -5.46 -11.90
N GLU A 72 14.30 -6.04 -10.70
CA GLU A 72 13.32 -7.01 -10.21
C GLU A 72 12.29 -6.35 -9.29
N PHE A 73 11.04 -6.71 -9.47
CA PHE A 73 9.94 -6.31 -8.58
C PHE A 73 8.95 -7.46 -8.41
N LEU A 74 8.05 -7.35 -7.45
CA LEU A 74 6.98 -8.33 -7.28
C LEU A 74 5.80 -8.00 -8.20
N LEU A 75 5.28 -8.99 -8.90
CA LEU A 75 4.03 -8.93 -9.63
C LEU A 75 3.17 -10.13 -9.24
N LEU A 76 2.01 -9.86 -8.64
CA LEU A 76 1.12 -10.89 -8.07
C LEU A 76 1.81 -11.82 -7.04
N GLY A 77 2.80 -11.26 -6.32
CA GLY A 77 3.58 -11.98 -5.32
C GLY A 77 4.79 -12.72 -5.87
N GLU A 78 4.98 -12.78 -7.17
CA GLU A 78 6.08 -13.47 -7.85
C GLU A 78 7.12 -12.45 -8.34
N LYS A 79 8.40 -12.85 -8.38
CA LYS A 79 9.46 -12.00 -8.93
C LYS A 79 9.27 -11.83 -10.42
N CYS A 80 9.30 -10.58 -10.86
CA CYS A 80 9.22 -10.20 -12.25
C CYS A 80 10.40 -9.32 -12.60
N GLN A 81 11.12 -9.63 -13.68
CA GLN A 81 12.27 -8.87 -14.13
C GLN A 81 11.88 -7.96 -15.29
N ILE A 82 12.44 -6.74 -15.30
CA ILE A 82 12.22 -5.78 -16.37
C ILE A 82 13.37 -5.82 -17.36
N PHE A 83 13.05 -5.93 -18.66
CA PHE A 83 13.97 -5.74 -19.76
C PHE A 83 13.57 -4.51 -20.58
N LEU A 84 14.53 -3.65 -20.86
CA LEU A 84 14.36 -2.54 -21.80
C LEU A 84 14.76 -2.99 -23.19
N ALA A 85 13.94 -2.66 -24.18
CA ALA A 85 14.19 -3.01 -25.57
C ALA A 85 13.70 -1.90 -26.51
N ASP A 86 14.23 -1.83 -27.71
CA ASP A 86 13.73 -0.94 -28.77
C ASP A 86 12.42 -1.48 -29.32
N ARG A 87 11.33 -1.10 -28.65
CA ARG A 87 9.97 -1.52 -28.99
C ARG A 87 8.97 -0.39 -28.69
N LYS A 88 7.80 -0.48 -29.31
CA LYS A 88 6.74 0.56 -29.16
C LYS A 88 5.77 0.26 -28.00
N THR A 89 5.57 -1.00 -27.66
CA THR A 89 4.55 -1.46 -26.70
C THR A 89 5.18 -2.26 -25.57
N VAL A 90 4.50 -2.28 -24.41
CA VAL A 90 4.85 -3.14 -23.29
C VAL A 90 4.44 -4.59 -23.59
N GLY A 91 5.31 -5.55 -23.32
CA GLY A 91 5.02 -6.98 -23.41
C GLY A 91 5.28 -7.65 -22.07
N TYR A 92 4.43 -8.59 -21.71
CA TYR A 92 4.62 -9.41 -20.52
C TYR A 92 4.62 -10.88 -20.90
N ASP A 93 5.72 -11.55 -20.61
CA ASP A 93 5.84 -13.01 -20.71
C ASP A 93 5.53 -13.61 -19.35
N GLN A 94 4.38 -14.26 -19.24
CA GLN A 94 3.92 -14.85 -17.99
C GLN A 94 4.73 -16.10 -17.62
N GLY A 95 5.23 -16.88 -18.60
CA GLY A 95 6.00 -18.09 -18.35
C GLY A 95 7.39 -17.78 -17.82
N ALA A 96 8.03 -16.76 -18.38
CA ALA A 96 9.36 -16.32 -17.95
C ALA A 96 9.33 -15.30 -16.81
N HIS A 97 8.16 -14.77 -16.43
CA HIS A 97 8.00 -13.65 -15.47
C HIS A 97 8.82 -12.41 -15.87
N VAL A 98 8.80 -12.07 -17.15
CA VAL A 98 9.57 -10.97 -17.73
C VAL A 98 8.64 -9.91 -18.29
N LEU A 99 8.92 -8.64 -17.94
CA LEU A 99 8.23 -7.48 -18.46
C LEU A 99 9.16 -6.71 -19.40
N CYS A 100 8.90 -6.75 -20.69
CA CYS A 100 9.64 -5.99 -21.69
C CYS A 100 9.03 -4.60 -21.86
N LEU A 101 9.82 -3.55 -21.61
CA LEU A 101 9.39 -2.16 -21.71
C LEU A 101 10.15 -1.45 -22.84
N PRO A 102 9.51 -0.44 -23.49
CA PRO A 102 10.24 0.51 -24.31
C PRO A 102 11.28 1.27 -23.49
N GLU A 103 12.48 1.50 -24.06
CA GLU A 103 13.54 2.27 -23.40
C GLU A 103 13.07 3.70 -23.05
N LYS A 104 12.43 4.36 -24.04
CA LYS A 104 11.93 5.73 -23.87
C LYS A 104 10.73 5.75 -22.93
N LYS A 105 10.80 6.58 -21.87
CA LYS A 105 9.74 6.76 -20.87
C LYS A 105 9.34 5.44 -20.18
N SER A 106 10.31 4.59 -19.89
CA SER A 106 10.09 3.25 -19.33
C SER A 106 9.29 3.28 -18.01
N LYS A 107 9.56 4.23 -17.09
CA LYS A 107 8.82 4.39 -15.83
C LYS A 107 7.35 4.73 -16.07
N GLU A 108 7.06 5.69 -16.94
CA GLU A 108 5.68 6.08 -17.27
C GLU A 108 4.92 4.94 -17.96
N ARG A 109 5.61 4.22 -18.86
CA ARG A 109 5.05 3.04 -19.53
C ARG A 109 4.72 1.93 -18.55
N LEU A 110 5.62 1.66 -17.60
CA LEU A 110 5.39 0.68 -16.54
C LEU A 110 4.18 1.07 -15.69
N ILE A 111 4.11 2.30 -15.20
CA ILE A 111 2.98 2.77 -14.37
C ILE A 111 1.66 2.67 -15.14
N LYS A 112 1.64 3.05 -16.40
CA LYS A 112 0.45 2.93 -17.25
C LYS A 112 0.02 1.48 -17.36
N TRP A 113 0.94 0.57 -17.71
CA TRP A 113 0.68 -0.86 -17.82
C TRP A 113 0.18 -1.47 -16.51
N LEU A 114 0.80 -1.12 -15.37
CA LEU A 114 0.36 -1.57 -14.05
C LEU A 114 -1.07 -1.11 -13.75
N LYS A 115 -1.44 0.13 -14.06
CA LYS A 115 -2.81 0.65 -13.84
C LYS A 115 -3.85 -0.07 -14.70
N GLU A 116 -3.55 -0.31 -15.97
CA GLU A 116 -4.43 -1.01 -16.90
C GLU A 116 -4.66 -2.47 -16.46
N ASN A 117 -3.59 -3.18 -16.08
CA ASN A 117 -3.69 -4.54 -15.58
C ASN A 117 -4.35 -4.62 -14.21
N ALA A 118 -4.08 -3.66 -13.31
CA ALA A 118 -4.77 -3.55 -12.03
C ALA A 118 -6.28 -3.40 -12.22
N LEU A 119 -6.72 -2.53 -13.13
CA LEU A 119 -8.14 -2.34 -13.41
C LEU A 119 -8.78 -3.65 -13.87
N ARG A 120 -8.18 -4.32 -14.84
CA ARG A 120 -8.69 -5.59 -15.37
C ARG A 120 -8.78 -6.67 -14.30
N ILE A 121 -7.70 -6.86 -13.53
CA ILE A 121 -7.61 -7.92 -12.50
C ILE A 121 -8.58 -7.62 -11.36
N PHE A 122 -8.55 -6.40 -10.81
CA PHE A 122 -9.39 -6.07 -9.65
C PHE A 122 -10.87 -6.00 -9.99
N THR A 123 -11.25 -5.60 -11.22
CA THR A 123 -12.65 -5.70 -11.67
C THR A 123 -13.11 -7.15 -11.70
N SER A 124 -12.31 -8.06 -12.27
CA SER A 124 -12.63 -9.48 -12.34
C SER A 124 -12.72 -10.13 -10.95
N VAL A 125 -11.71 -9.87 -10.08
CA VAL A 125 -11.71 -10.42 -8.70
C VAL A 125 -12.89 -9.86 -7.92
N THR A 126 -13.17 -8.55 -8.02
CA THR A 126 -14.29 -7.91 -7.30
C THR A 126 -15.62 -8.48 -7.72
N ALA A 127 -15.85 -8.67 -9.04
CA ALA A 127 -17.12 -9.21 -9.53
C ALA A 127 -17.38 -10.62 -8.99
N ARG A 128 -16.40 -11.52 -9.09
CA ARG A 128 -16.48 -12.88 -8.56
C ARG A 128 -16.72 -12.87 -7.03
N THR A 129 -15.95 -12.08 -6.31
CA THR A 129 -16.04 -12.01 -4.83
C THR A 129 -17.39 -11.41 -4.40
N ALA A 130 -17.86 -10.35 -5.05
CA ALA A 130 -19.15 -9.73 -4.77
C ALA A 130 -20.32 -10.71 -4.96
N GLN A 131 -20.27 -11.52 -6.03
CA GLN A 131 -21.23 -12.59 -6.27
C GLN A 131 -21.21 -13.62 -5.12
N THR A 132 -20.04 -14.08 -4.71
CA THR A 132 -19.88 -15.02 -3.57
C THR A 132 -20.39 -14.43 -2.26
N MET A 133 -20.16 -13.12 -2.03
CA MET A 133 -20.58 -12.42 -0.80
C MET A 133 -22.07 -12.00 -0.82
N GLY A 134 -22.74 -12.09 -1.97
CA GLY A 134 -24.12 -11.62 -2.15
C GLY A 134 -24.25 -10.10 -1.94
N VAL A 135 -23.29 -9.31 -2.40
CA VAL A 135 -23.28 -7.83 -2.23
C VAL A 135 -23.16 -7.12 -3.57
N GLY A 136 -23.83 -5.97 -3.69
CA GLY A 136 -23.70 -5.07 -4.83
C GLY A 136 -22.68 -3.98 -4.56
N TYR A 137 -21.99 -3.54 -5.60
CA TYR A 137 -21.07 -2.37 -5.53
C TYR A 137 -21.32 -1.46 -6.74
N LYS A 138 -20.97 -0.18 -6.62
CA LYS A 138 -21.24 0.82 -7.66
C LYS A 138 -20.25 0.76 -8.81
N SER A 139 -18.96 0.70 -8.50
CA SER A 139 -17.88 0.72 -9.50
C SER A 139 -16.56 0.28 -8.90
N VAL A 140 -15.62 -0.08 -9.77
CA VAL A 140 -14.22 -0.31 -9.43
C VAL A 140 -13.36 0.73 -10.15
N ALA A 141 -12.45 1.37 -9.42
CA ALA A 141 -11.50 2.31 -9.98
C ALA A 141 -10.09 2.10 -9.42
N ILE A 142 -9.09 2.50 -10.19
CA ILE A 142 -7.69 2.43 -9.77
C ILE A 142 -7.22 3.80 -9.25
N SER A 143 -6.46 3.77 -8.17
CA SER A 143 -5.85 4.95 -7.57
C SER A 143 -4.34 4.88 -7.54
N SER A 144 -3.71 6.05 -7.50
CA SER A 144 -2.27 6.20 -7.24
C SER A 144 -1.99 6.49 -5.75
N ALA A 145 -2.96 6.27 -4.88
CA ALA A 145 -2.82 6.55 -3.44
C ALA A 145 -1.67 5.73 -2.83
N ARG A 146 -0.85 6.41 -2.05
CA ARG A 146 0.31 5.83 -1.35
C ARG A 146 0.05 5.53 0.12
N GLY A 147 -1.12 5.88 0.63
CA GLY A 147 -1.48 5.71 2.05
C GLY A 147 -2.39 4.53 2.35
N LYS A 148 -3.00 3.92 1.34
CA LYS A 148 -3.97 2.83 1.49
C LYS A 148 -3.98 1.91 0.28
N TRP A 149 -4.31 0.64 0.52
CA TRP A 149 -4.40 -0.38 -0.51
C TRP A 149 -5.74 -0.38 -1.24
N GLY A 150 -6.82 -0.12 -0.51
CA GLY A 150 -8.17 -0.01 -1.01
C GLY A 150 -9.00 1.04 -0.27
N SER A 151 -10.20 1.29 -0.74
CA SER A 151 -11.24 2.07 -0.04
C SER A 151 -12.61 1.81 -0.66
N CYS A 152 -13.64 1.76 0.19
CA CYS A 152 -15.04 1.76 -0.18
C CYS A 152 -15.67 3.11 0.23
N SER A 153 -16.31 3.81 -0.70
CA SER A 153 -17.04 5.04 -0.40
C SER A 153 -18.40 4.74 0.25
N PHE A 154 -19.06 5.78 0.72
CA PHE A 154 -20.39 5.63 1.32
C PHE A 154 -21.40 5.05 0.33
N ASP A 155 -21.33 5.42 -0.95
CA ASP A 155 -22.16 4.94 -2.05
C ASP A 155 -21.64 3.66 -2.73
N ASN A 156 -20.77 2.90 -2.03
CA ASN A 156 -20.23 1.61 -2.44
C ASN A 156 -19.38 1.63 -3.72
N ALA A 157 -18.77 2.76 -4.08
CA ALA A 157 -17.74 2.79 -5.10
C ALA A 157 -16.39 2.33 -4.50
N LEU A 158 -15.77 1.35 -5.14
CA LEU A 158 -14.52 0.74 -4.68
C LEU A 158 -13.33 1.36 -5.42
N ARG A 159 -12.23 1.58 -4.71
CA ARG A 159 -10.97 2.04 -5.30
C ARG A 159 -9.82 1.22 -4.75
N PHE A 160 -8.94 0.76 -5.62
CA PHE A 160 -7.74 0.01 -5.26
C PHE A 160 -6.48 0.71 -5.76
N SER A 161 -5.42 0.70 -4.95
CA SER A 161 -4.12 1.15 -5.43
C SER A 161 -3.57 0.16 -6.45
N TYR A 162 -3.07 0.64 -7.61
CA TYR A 162 -2.44 -0.25 -8.58
C TYR A 162 -1.24 -1.01 -7.99
N ARG A 163 -0.64 -0.46 -6.94
CA ARG A 163 0.48 -1.09 -6.22
C ARG A 163 0.09 -2.35 -5.47
N LEU A 164 -1.21 -2.58 -5.28
CA LEU A 164 -1.69 -3.86 -4.75
C LEU A 164 -1.37 -5.03 -5.70
N LEU A 165 -1.04 -4.79 -6.98
CA LEU A 165 -0.51 -5.81 -7.89
C LEU A 165 0.84 -6.41 -7.45
N TYR A 166 1.58 -5.75 -6.55
CA TYR A 166 2.80 -6.32 -5.98
C TYR A 166 2.52 -7.43 -4.96
N ALA A 167 1.30 -7.47 -4.42
CA ALA A 167 0.90 -8.44 -3.42
C ALA A 167 0.57 -9.82 -4.05
N PRO A 168 0.73 -10.91 -3.28
CA PRO A 168 0.20 -12.22 -3.63
C PRO A 168 -1.30 -12.19 -3.91
N LYS A 169 -1.78 -13.10 -4.77
CA LYS A 169 -3.18 -13.15 -5.19
C LYS A 169 -4.15 -13.28 -4.02
N ASP A 170 -3.82 -14.08 -3.03
CA ASP A 170 -4.62 -14.28 -1.82
C ASP A 170 -4.69 -13.03 -0.92
N VAL A 171 -3.63 -12.20 -0.92
CA VAL A 171 -3.63 -10.89 -0.25
C VAL A 171 -4.49 -9.88 -1.03
N ILE A 172 -4.46 -9.94 -2.36
CA ILE A 172 -5.37 -9.13 -3.21
C ILE A 172 -6.82 -9.50 -2.92
N GLU A 173 -7.15 -10.79 -2.89
CA GLU A 173 -8.49 -11.29 -2.55
C GLU A 173 -8.94 -10.82 -1.16
N TYR A 174 -8.06 -10.87 -0.17
CA TYR A 174 -8.34 -10.31 1.15
C TYR A 174 -8.69 -8.82 1.12
N VAL A 175 -7.95 -7.99 0.38
CA VAL A 175 -8.26 -6.57 0.27
C VAL A 175 -9.61 -6.35 -0.42
N VAL A 176 -9.91 -7.13 -1.47
CA VAL A 176 -11.22 -7.06 -2.14
C VAL A 176 -12.37 -7.45 -1.19
N VAL A 177 -12.23 -8.54 -0.44
CA VAL A 177 -13.21 -8.94 0.60
C VAL A 177 -13.35 -7.85 1.65
N HIS A 178 -12.24 -7.25 2.10
CA HIS A 178 -12.25 -6.16 3.07
C HIS A 178 -13.07 -4.95 2.57
N GLU A 179 -12.84 -4.50 1.34
CA GLU A 179 -13.58 -3.37 0.77
C GLU A 179 -15.06 -3.70 0.49
N LEU A 180 -15.35 -4.91 0.04
CA LEU A 180 -16.73 -5.37 -0.14
C LEU A 180 -17.47 -5.54 1.20
N SER A 181 -16.79 -5.91 2.28
CA SER A 181 -17.39 -5.97 3.62
C SER A 181 -17.86 -4.60 4.11
N HIS A 182 -17.26 -3.50 3.62
CA HIS A 182 -17.73 -2.15 3.88
C HIS A 182 -19.08 -1.80 3.23
N VAL A 183 -19.55 -2.59 2.28
CA VAL A 183 -20.92 -2.45 1.75
C VAL A 183 -21.95 -2.71 2.86
N LYS A 184 -21.71 -3.72 3.69
CA LYS A 184 -22.57 -4.10 4.82
C LYS A 184 -22.22 -3.33 6.12
N HIS A 185 -20.94 -3.12 6.38
CA HIS A 185 -20.42 -2.57 7.63
C HIS A 185 -19.46 -1.42 7.36
N LYS A 186 -19.92 -0.18 7.53
CA LYS A 186 -19.11 1.02 7.21
C LYS A 186 -17.94 1.30 8.17
N ASN A 187 -17.88 0.60 9.29
CA ASN A 187 -16.83 0.69 10.30
C ASN A 187 -16.17 -0.67 10.54
N HIS A 188 -15.00 -0.69 11.17
CA HIS A 188 -14.25 -1.92 11.50
C HIS A 188 -14.70 -2.52 12.85
N SER A 189 -16.02 -2.68 13.08
CA SER A 189 -16.59 -3.32 14.25
C SER A 189 -16.33 -4.82 14.28
N ALA A 190 -16.71 -5.49 15.38
CA ALA A 190 -16.66 -6.95 15.46
C ALA A 190 -17.46 -7.63 14.34
N ALA A 191 -18.64 -7.08 13.99
CA ALA A 191 -19.46 -7.57 12.88
C ALA A 191 -18.75 -7.48 11.53
N PHE A 192 -17.99 -6.38 11.27
CA PHE A 192 -17.16 -6.24 10.08
C PHE A 192 -16.11 -7.36 10.00
N TRP A 193 -15.34 -7.58 11.07
CA TRP A 193 -14.30 -8.61 11.07
C TRP A 193 -14.87 -10.03 11.01
N SER A 194 -16.06 -10.26 11.59
CA SER A 194 -16.79 -11.52 11.42
C SER A 194 -17.19 -11.76 9.96
N GLU A 195 -17.64 -10.71 9.26
CA GLU A 195 -17.96 -10.81 7.83
C GLU A 195 -16.73 -11.12 6.98
N VAL A 196 -15.61 -10.43 7.22
CA VAL A 196 -14.32 -10.71 6.53
C VAL A 196 -13.88 -12.16 6.78
N ALA A 197 -13.96 -12.63 8.02
CA ALA A 197 -13.50 -13.96 8.42
C ALA A 197 -14.29 -15.11 7.77
N LYS A 198 -15.55 -14.88 7.36
CA LYS A 198 -16.35 -15.89 6.62
C LYS A 198 -15.70 -16.27 5.29
N TYR A 199 -15.06 -15.32 4.61
CA TYR A 199 -14.52 -15.50 3.26
C TYR A 199 -13.01 -15.63 3.27
N VAL A 200 -12.32 -15.06 4.26
CA VAL A 200 -10.87 -15.12 4.46
C VAL A 200 -10.58 -15.43 5.93
N PRO A 201 -10.64 -16.71 6.36
CA PRO A 201 -10.45 -17.09 7.77
C PRO A 201 -9.08 -16.65 8.32
N ASP A 202 -8.03 -16.65 7.49
CA ASP A 202 -6.66 -16.26 7.83
C ASP A 202 -6.37 -14.76 7.58
N TRP A 203 -7.40 -13.91 7.54
CA TRP A 203 -7.29 -12.47 7.27
C TRP A 203 -6.24 -11.74 8.12
N LYS A 204 -5.98 -12.23 9.35
CA LYS A 204 -4.95 -11.63 10.23
C LYS A 204 -3.55 -11.78 9.64
N ALA A 205 -3.25 -12.92 8.99
CA ALA A 205 -1.99 -13.17 8.31
C ALA A 205 -1.85 -12.24 7.08
N LYS A 206 -2.91 -12.10 6.27
CA LYS A 206 -2.92 -11.21 5.10
C LYS A 206 -2.75 -9.73 5.49
N ARG A 207 -3.45 -9.32 6.55
CA ARG A 207 -3.29 -7.96 7.11
C ARG A 207 -1.86 -7.72 7.60
N ARG A 208 -1.25 -8.70 8.27
CA ARG A 208 0.16 -8.62 8.71
C ARG A 208 1.08 -8.49 7.51
N TRP A 209 0.86 -9.26 6.45
CA TRP A 209 1.63 -9.16 5.22
C TRP A 209 1.60 -7.74 4.66
N LEU A 210 0.43 -7.13 4.52
CA LEU A 210 0.28 -5.74 4.06
C LEU A 210 0.98 -4.72 4.96
N GLN A 211 1.01 -4.96 6.26
CA GLN A 211 1.71 -4.09 7.22
C GLN A 211 3.23 -4.18 7.06
N THR A 212 3.78 -5.39 6.93
CA THR A 212 5.22 -5.63 6.76
C THR A 212 5.72 -5.17 5.40
N HIS A 213 4.87 -5.23 4.35
CA HIS A 213 5.20 -4.84 2.98
C HIS A 213 4.69 -3.43 2.61
N ARG A 214 4.44 -2.59 3.61
CA ARG A 214 3.92 -1.24 3.39
C ARG A 214 4.84 -0.37 2.51
N ALA A 215 6.14 -0.65 2.48
CA ALA A 215 7.09 0.04 1.62
C ALA A 215 6.79 -0.14 0.12
N LEU A 216 6.15 -1.25 -0.29
CA LEU A 216 5.70 -1.47 -1.67
C LEU A 216 4.78 -0.36 -2.20
N VAL A 217 3.99 0.29 -1.33
CA VAL A 217 3.13 1.42 -1.72
C VAL A 217 3.96 2.66 -2.11
N GLY A 218 5.24 2.69 -1.76
CA GLY A 218 6.19 3.75 -2.12
C GLY A 218 6.86 3.57 -3.48
N ILE A 219 6.85 2.35 -4.04
CA ILE A 219 7.48 2.03 -5.32
C ILE A 219 6.67 2.66 -6.47
N PHE A 220 7.34 3.41 -7.38
CA PHE A 220 6.79 4.14 -8.54
C PHE A 220 5.70 5.17 -8.23
#